data_e46ba6520b77c9105fd68581164b3779
#
_entry.id   e46ba6520b77c9105fd68581164b3779
#
_cell.length_a   1.000
_cell.length_b   1.000
_cell.length_c   1.000
_cell.angle_alpha   90.00
_cell.angle_beta   90.00
_cell.angle_gamma   90.00
#
_symmetry.space_group_name_H-M   'P 1'
#
loop_
_entity.id
_entity.type
_entity.pdbx_description
1 polymer ?
#
loop_
_entity_poly.entity_id
_entity_poly.type
_entity_poly.pdbx_seq_one_letter_code
_entity_poly.pdbx_strand_id
1 'polypeptide(L)'
;MKKKFLVSTLIMIIIFATCTVIYGMTYYEKVNFVTGMVTASALNVRSGPSTKFKSVGLVYKNEYVRVFAKVGDWYVIQTESDLVGAVSKKYVKAVTGNSNSNNSNTNVTTKPNTSNTGNTTASNATSEEEELLKLINEQRAAYGLAALKMDKELQRVAKIKAKDLVDNNYFSHNSPTYGSPFEMMKSFGITYKAAGENIAGNSTLKGAVTAWMNSQGHRENILSNAYNYTGIGIVESKTYGKILVQMFIGK
;
A
#
# COMPACT_ATOMS: atom_id res chain seq x y z
N MET A 1 59.79 23.79 15.07
CA MET A 1 58.85 23.19 14.12
C MET A 1 58.05 22.02 14.70
N LYS A 2 58.59 21.09 15.48
CA LYS A 2 57.89 19.91 16.03
C LYS A 2 56.70 20.22 16.97
N LYS A 3 56.78 21.28 17.82
CA LYS A 3 55.68 21.65 18.75
C LYS A 3 54.42 22.20 18.03
N LYS A 4 54.58 22.95 16.92
CA LYS A 4 53.44 23.48 16.16
C LYS A 4 52.70 22.38 15.41
N PHE A 5 53.38 21.34 14.97
CA PHE A 5 52.77 20.19 14.29
C PHE A 5 51.96 19.33 15.26
N LEU A 6 52.43 19.16 16.49
CA LEU A 6 51.74 18.37 17.52
C LEU A 6 50.43 19.04 17.96
N VAL A 7 50.43 20.38 18.11
CA VAL A 7 49.21 21.14 18.48
C VAL A 7 48.18 21.11 17.36
N SER A 8 48.62 21.24 16.10
CA SER A 8 47.71 21.16 14.94
C SER A 8 47.07 19.78 14.81
N THR A 9 47.82 18.70 15.04
CA THR A 9 47.29 17.32 14.97
C THR A 9 46.35 17.04 16.13
N LEU A 10 46.62 17.56 17.33
CA LEU A 10 45.75 17.41 18.49
C LEU A 10 44.41 18.15 18.32
N ILE A 11 44.42 19.36 17.73
CA ILE A 11 43.21 20.13 17.42
C ILE A 11 42.38 19.40 16.36
N MET A 12 43.02 18.80 15.35
CA MET A 12 42.32 18.02 14.33
C MET A 12 41.64 16.76 14.90
N ILE A 13 42.31 16.08 15.84
CA ILE A 13 41.73 14.91 16.52
C ILE A 13 40.56 15.31 17.43
N ILE A 14 40.64 16.46 18.10
CA ILE A 14 39.54 16.97 18.94
C ILE A 14 38.34 17.38 18.07
N ILE A 15 38.55 18.02 16.91
CA ILE A 15 37.49 18.40 15.98
C ILE A 15 36.84 17.14 15.40
N PHE A 16 37.61 16.08 15.09
CA PHE A 16 37.07 14.82 14.61
C PHE A 16 36.29 14.07 15.71
N ALA A 17 36.78 14.08 16.95
CA ALA A 17 36.10 13.46 18.09
C ALA A 17 34.80 14.21 18.48
N THR A 18 34.78 15.54 18.37
CA THR A 18 33.56 16.33 18.63
C THR A 18 32.54 16.26 17.49
N CYS A 19 32.99 16.06 16.24
CA CYS A 19 32.10 15.88 15.10
C CYS A 19 31.36 14.53 15.14
N THR A 20 31.95 13.49 15.75
CA THR A 20 31.32 12.17 15.92
C THR A 20 30.27 12.13 17.04
N VAL A 21 30.24 13.11 17.94
CA VAL A 21 29.26 13.17 19.04
C VAL A 21 27.97 13.91 18.65
N ILE A 22 27.94 14.66 17.54
CA ILE A 22 26.79 15.46 17.12
C ILE A 22 25.86 14.71 16.18
N TYR A 23 26.33 13.67 15.52
CA TYR A 23 25.43 12.74 14.84
C TYR A 23 24.94 11.70 15.85
N GLY A 24 23.91 12.08 16.64
CA GLY A 24 23.20 11.13 17.45
C GLY A 24 22.80 9.96 16.55
N MET A 25 23.31 8.76 16.84
CA MET A 25 22.91 7.55 16.13
C MET A 25 21.39 7.45 16.24
N THR A 26 20.71 7.68 15.13
CA THR A 26 19.26 7.51 15.08
C THR A 26 19.01 6.00 15.10
N TYR A 27 18.72 5.46 16.30
CA TYR A 27 18.40 4.04 16.43
C TYR A 27 17.04 3.79 15.80
N TYR A 28 17.03 2.95 14.77
CA TYR A 28 15.82 2.40 14.21
C TYR A 28 15.36 1.23 15.07
N GLU A 29 14.23 1.38 15.72
CA GLU A 29 13.60 0.29 16.44
C GLU A 29 12.74 -0.53 15.47
N LYS A 30 12.88 -1.86 15.53
CA LYS A 30 12.02 -2.77 14.79
C LYS A 30 10.58 -2.65 15.31
N VAL A 31 9.63 -2.55 14.40
CA VAL A 31 8.20 -2.62 14.73
C VAL A 31 7.69 -4.05 14.62
N ASN A 32 6.67 -4.38 15.40
CA ASN A 32 6.03 -5.71 15.40
C ASN A 32 4.81 -5.79 14.49
N PHE A 33 4.61 -4.80 13.63
CA PHE A 33 3.57 -4.75 12.60
C PHE A 33 4.15 -4.12 11.34
N VAL A 34 3.57 -4.44 10.20
CA VAL A 34 4.05 -3.96 8.89
C VAL A 34 3.11 -2.90 8.33
N THR A 35 1.83 -2.93 8.73
CA THR A 35 0.81 -2.02 8.22
C THR A 35 0.29 -1.13 9.34
N GLY A 36 0.25 0.16 9.08
CA GLY A 36 -0.37 1.17 9.92
C GLY A 36 -1.53 1.85 9.21
N MET A 37 -2.59 2.16 9.95
CA MET A 37 -3.72 2.96 9.45
C MET A 37 -3.64 4.37 10.01
N VAL A 38 -3.74 5.37 9.14
CA VAL A 38 -3.73 6.79 9.52
C VAL A 38 -5.05 7.18 10.19
N THR A 39 -4.97 7.82 11.35
CA THR A 39 -6.15 8.23 12.16
C THR A 39 -6.44 9.73 12.09
N ALA A 40 -5.47 10.55 11.69
CA ALA A 40 -5.63 12.00 11.52
C ALA A 40 -6.34 12.32 10.19
N SER A 41 -7.13 13.40 10.16
CA SER A 41 -7.78 13.87 8.92
C SER A 41 -6.79 14.14 7.80
N ALA A 42 -5.61 14.70 8.15
CA ALA A 42 -4.46 14.85 7.28
C ALA A 42 -3.18 14.73 8.14
N LEU A 43 -2.19 14.00 7.66
CA LEU A 43 -0.92 13.77 8.36
C LEU A 43 0.23 14.04 7.40
N ASN A 44 1.13 14.96 7.80
CA ASN A 44 2.31 15.24 7.02
C ASN A 44 3.26 14.04 7.01
N VAL A 45 3.68 13.63 5.82
CA VAL A 45 4.84 12.79 5.57
C VAL A 45 6.05 13.71 5.46
N ARG A 46 7.04 13.52 6.32
CA ARG A 46 8.21 14.41 6.40
C ARG A 46 9.47 13.70 5.93
N SER A 47 10.46 14.46 5.46
CA SER A 47 11.74 13.92 5.02
C SER A 47 12.60 13.35 6.16
N GLY A 48 12.13 13.43 7.41
CA GLY A 48 12.81 12.87 8.59
C GLY A 48 11.96 12.93 9.86
N PRO A 49 12.38 12.27 10.94
CA PRO A 49 11.59 12.01 12.13
C PRO A 49 11.54 13.21 13.11
N SER A 50 11.08 14.37 12.64
CA SER A 50 10.84 15.55 13.46
C SER A 50 9.97 16.56 12.71
N THR A 51 9.24 17.41 13.44
CA THR A 51 8.49 18.54 12.87
C THR A 51 9.36 19.59 12.19
N LYS A 52 10.68 19.58 12.47
CA LYS A 52 11.64 20.47 11.83
C LYS A 52 11.97 20.07 10.39
N PHE A 53 11.74 18.81 10.01
CA PHE A 53 11.91 18.35 8.64
C PHE A 53 10.74 18.81 7.77
N LYS A 54 11.04 19.14 6.49
CA LYS A 54 10.01 19.57 5.55
C LYS A 54 8.98 18.46 5.32
N SER A 55 7.73 18.84 5.10
CA SER A 55 6.72 17.93 4.54
C SER A 55 7.06 17.62 3.09
N VAL A 56 7.03 16.34 2.74
CA VAL A 56 7.27 15.83 1.39
C VAL A 56 5.98 15.27 0.78
N GLY A 57 4.90 15.17 1.60
CA GLY A 57 3.58 14.75 1.17
C GLY A 57 2.60 14.71 2.34
N LEU A 58 1.39 14.28 2.05
CA LEU A 58 0.30 14.10 3.00
C LEU A 58 -0.27 12.69 2.85
N VAL A 59 -0.71 12.13 3.98
CA VAL A 59 -1.58 10.94 4.04
C VAL A 59 -2.82 11.30 4.85
N TYR A 60 -3.94 10.68 4.54
CA TYR A 60 -5.24 11.05 5.08
C TYR A 60 -5.83 9.95 5.94
N LYS A 61 -6.89 10.29 6.67
CA LYS A 61 -7.60 9.37 7.55
C LYS A 61 -8.07 8.12 6.79
N ASN A 62 -7.81 6.97 7.41
CA ASN A 62 -8.08 5.63 6.90
C ASN A 62 -7.16 5.18 5.75
N GLU A 63 -6.18 5.98 5.34
CA GLU A 63 -5.12 5.47 4.46
C GLU A 63 -4.21 4.51 5.23
N TYR A 64 -3.72 3.53 4.50
CA TYR A 64 -2.78 2.55 5.02
C TYR A 64 -1.38 2.91 4.56
N VAL A 65 -0.43 2.69 5.46
CA VAL A 65 0.98 2.94 5.21
C VAL A 65 1.79 1.72 5.61
N ARG A 66 2.79 1.38 4.82
CA ARG A 66 3.76 0.37 5.21
C ARG A 66 4.72 0.96 6.22
N VAL A 67 4.89 0.31 7.36
CA VAL A 67 5.77 0.77 8.44
C VAL A 67 7.04 -0.09 8.45
N PHE A 68 8.19 0.54 8.26
CA PHE A 68 9.49 -0.14 8.24
C PHE A 68 10.18 -0.13 9.59
N ALA A 69 10.09 1.01 10.29
CA ALA A 69 10.80 1.21 11.54
C ALA A 69 10.14 2.28 12.40
N LYS A 70 10.51 2.30 13.67
CA LYS A 70 10.19 3.36 14.62
C LYS A 70 11.47 4.12 14.97
N VAL A 71 11.35 5.44 15.05
CA VAL A 71 12.41 6.36 15.47
C VAL A 71 11.82 7.31 16.50
N GLY A 72 12.01 7.03 17.76
CA GLY A 72 11.37 7.78 18.85
C GLY A 72 9.84 7.80 18.70
N ASP A 73 9.27 8.99 18.50
CA ASP A 73 7.82 9.19 18.32
C ASP A 73 7.37 9.23 16.85
N TRP A 74 8.19 8.69 15.95
CA TRP A 74 7.95 8.68 14.52
C TRP A 74 7.99 7.26 13.96
N TYR A 75 7.20 7.01 12.94
CA TYR A 75 7.34 5.84 12.08
C TYR A 75 7.98 6.25 10.75
N VAL A 76 8.91 5.45 10.27
CA VAL A 76 9.38 5.50 8.89
C VAL A 76 8.42 4.66 8.07
N ILE A 77 7.81 5.29 7.09
CA ILE A 77 6.72 4.68 6.31
C ILE A 77 6.98 4.80 4.81
N GLN A 78 6.29 3.97 4.07
CA GLN A 78 6.03 4.11 2.64
C GLN A 78 4.53 4.22 2.44
N THR A 79 4.10 5.18 1.66
CA THR A 79 2.71 5.33 1.23
C THR A 79 2.42 4.40 0.05
N GLU A 80 1.17 4.25 -0.30
CA GLU A 80 0.76 3.50 -1.50
C GLU A 80 1.24 4.13 -2.81
N SER A 81 1.53 5.43 -2.82
CA SER A 81 2.16 6.14 -3.95
C SER A 81 3.70 6.09 -3.91
N ASP A 82 4.28 5.12 -3.22
CA ASP A 82 5.73 4.90 -3.05
C ASP A 82 6.50 6.07 -2.39
N LEU A 83 5.81 7.06 -1.82
CA LEU A 83 6.46 8.11 -1.08
C LEU A 83 7.01 7.56 0.25
N VAL A 84 8.32 7.67 0.45
CA VAL A 84 8.99 7.28 1.69
C VAL A 84 9.24 8.52 2.56
N GLY A 85 8.94 8.40 3.85
CA GLY A 85 9.19 9.47 4.80
C GLY A 85 8.82 9.11 6.23
N ALA A 86 8.79 10.10 7.11
CA ALA A 86 8.47 9.94 8.52
C ALA A 86 7.13 10.58 8.87
N VAL A 87 6.32 9.86 9.64
CA VAL A 87 5.04 10.33 10.19
C VAL A 87 5.02 10.19 11.70
N SER A 88 4.27 11.06 12.40
CA SER A 88 4.11 10.93 13.85
C SER A 88 3.34 9.65 14.20
N LYS A 89 3.93 8.79 15.06
CA LYS A 89 3.30 7.54 15.51
C LYS A 89 1.94 7.75 16.20
N LYS A 90 1.72 8.93 16.80
CA LYS A 90 0.46 9.30 17.48
C LYS A 90 -0.75 9.14 16.56
N TYR A 91 -0.57 9.29 15.27
CA TYR A 91 -1.63 9.30 14.28
C TYR A 91 -1.62 8.07 13.37
N VAL A 92 -0.90 7.02 13.76
CA VAL A 92 -0.87 5.75 13.03
C VAL A 92 -1.20 4.61 13.99
N LYS A 93 -2.31 3.94 13.72
CA LYS A 93 -2.74 2.75 14.46
C LYS A 93 -2.15 1.50 13.80
N ALA A 94 -1.49 0.65 14.58
CA ALA A 94 -1.04 -0.65 14.10
C ALA A 94 -2.23 -1.50 13.62
N VAL A 95 -2.10 -2.10 12.46
CA VAL A 95 -3.03 -3.09 11.94
C VAL A 95 -2.38 -4.45 12.14
N THR A 96 -2.75 -5.10 13.26
CA THR A 96 -2.31 -6.45 13.60
C THR A 96 -3.43 -7.42 13.26
N GLY A 97 -3.19 -8.33 12.33
CA GLY A 97 -4.06 -9.48 12.17
C GLY A 97 -4.05 -10.29 13.48
N ASN A 98 -5.21 -10.61 14.00
CA ASN A 98 -5.34 -11.37 15.25
C ASN A 98 -4.85 -12.80 15.00
N SER A 99 -3.56 -13.05 15.24
CA SER A 99 -2.99 -14.40 15.25
C SER A 99 -3.35 -15.06 16.60
N ASN A 100 -4.58 -15.53 16.72
CA ASN A 100 -4.87 -16.54 17.72
C ASN A 100 -4.29 -17.87 17.22
N SER A 101 -3.03 -18.08 17.55
CA SER A 101 -2.37 -19.38 17.44
C SER A 101 -2.88 -20.26 18.59
N ASN A 102 -3.97 -20.95 18.38
CA ASN A 102 -4.27 -22.15 19.16
C ASN A 102 -3.68 -23.34 18.41
N ASN A 103 -2.56 -23.78 18.95
CA ASN A 103 -1.90 -25.03 18.65
C ASN A 103 -2.87 -26.19 18.96
N SER A 104 -3.27 -26.92 17.96
CA SER A 104 -3.80 -28.28 18.12
C SER A 104 -3.32 -29.12 16.95
N ASN A 105 -2.32 -29.92 17.29
CA ASN A 105 -1.84 -31.05 16.52
C ASN A 105 -3.01 -32.01 16.20
N THR A 106 -3.27 -32.24 14.93
CA THR A 106 -3.78 -33.52 14.46
C THR A 106 -3.26 -33.80 13.06
N ASN A 107 -2.38 -34.75 12.97
CA ASN A 107 -2.00 -35.45 11.75
C ASN A 107 -3.24 -36.06 11.07
N VAL A 108 -3.51 -35.71 9.84
CA VAL A 108 -4.20 -36.59 8.90
C VAL A 108 -3.54 -36.46 7.53
N THR A 109 -2.87 -37.54 7.18
CA THR A 109 -2.36 -37.85 5.84
C THR A 109 -3.55 -38.21 4.96
N THR A 110 -3.77 -37.52 3.85
CA THR A 110 -4.41 -38.11 2.68
C THR A 110 -3.97 -37.40 1.40
N LYS A 111 -3.57 -38.22 0.47
CA LYS A 111 -3.02 -38.02 -0.87
C LYS A 111 -4.11 -37.46 -1.82
N PRO A 112 -3.74 -36.71 -2.86
CA PRO A 112 -4.69 -36.05 -3.75
C PRO A 112 -5.38 -37.03 -4.68
N ASN A 113 -6.67 -36.88 -4.81
CA ASN A 113 -7.42 -37.52 -5.88
C ASN A 113 -7.75 -36.48 -6.95
N THR A 114 -7.23 -36.74 -8.12
CA THR A 114 -7.47 -36.00 -9.36
C THR A 114 -8.88 -36.32 -9.83
N SER A 115 -9.72 -35.30 -9.98
CA SER A 115 -10.84 -35.37 -10.90
C SER A 115 -11.13 -34.00 -11.47
N ASN A 116 -10.84 -33.95 -12.71
CA ASN A 116 -11.14 -32.97 -13.73
C ASN A 116 -12.63 -32.62 -13.76
N THR A 117 -12.97 -31.34 -13.74
CA THR A 117 -14.02 -30.84 -14.63
C THR A 117 -13.78 -29.33 -14.80
N GLY A 118 -13.37 -28.97 -15.99
CA GLY A 118 -13.30 -27.59 -16.42
C GLY A 118 -14.67 -26.94 -16.35
N ASN A 119 -14.75 -25.87 -15.57
CA ASN A 119 -15.77 -24.88 -15.75
C ASN A 119 -15.07 -23.52 -15.83
N THR A 120 -14.81 -23.06 -17.04
CA THR A 120 -14.46 -21.68 -17.35
C THR A 120 -15.67 -20.83 -17.02
N THR A 121 -15.87 -20.55 -15.73
CA THR A 121 -16.77 -19.50 -15.28
C THR A 121 -16.14 -18.18 -15.69
N ALA A 122 -16.61 -17.64 -16.81
CA ALA A 122 -16.42 -16.22 -17.08
C ALA A 122 -16.87 -15.48 -15.81
N SER A 123 -15.92 -14.84 -15.12
CA SER A 123 -16.23 -14.16 -13.86
C SER A 123 -17.06 -12.93 -14.16
N ASN A 124 -18.38 -13.08 -14.10
CA ASN A 124 -19.27 -11.94 -14.10
C ASN A 124 -18.96 -11.08 -12.87
N ALA A 125 -19.08 -9.75 -13.03
CA ALA A 125 -18.97 -8.83 -11.91
C ALA A 125 -20.03 -9.17 -10.86
N THR A 126 -19.69 -9.02 -9.58
CA THR A 126 -20.68 -9.07 -8.51
C THR A 126 -21.43 -7.74 -8.47
N SER A 127 -22.59 -7.70 -7.79
CA SER A 127 -23.33 -6.45 -7.60
C SER A 127 -22.51 -5.35 -6.90
N GLU A 128 -21.64 -5.73 -5.97
CA GLU A 128 -20.75 -4.77 -5.29
C GLU A 128 -19.66 -4.22 -6.23
N GLU A 129 -19.11 -5.02 -7.10
CA GLU A 129 -18.11 -4.58 -8.09
C GLU A 129 -18.73 -3.65 -9.13
N GLU A 130 -19.97 -3.90 -9.54
CA GLU A 130 -20.73 -3.02 -10.41
C GLU A 130 -21.09 -1.70 -9.72
N GLU A 131 -21.49 -1.73 -8.45
CA GLU A 131 -21.76 -0.54 -7.65
C GLU A 131 -20.47 0.29 -7.46
N LEU A 132 -19.34 -0.35 -7.18
CA LEU A 132 -18.05 0.34 -7.06
C LEU A 132 -17.66 1.01 -8.37
N LEU A 133 -17.83 0.34 -9.50
CA LEU A 133 -17.61 0.93 -10.83
C LEU A 133 -18.51 2.16 -11.07
N LYS A 134 -19.77 2.07 -10.68
CA LYS A 134 -20.70 3.19 -10.77
C LYS A 134 -20.23 4.39 -9.95
N LEU A 135 -19.88 4.19 -8.68
CA LEU A 135 -19.37 5.24 -7.80
C LEU A 135 -18.11 5.91 -8.35
N ILE A 136 -17.19 5.12 -8.92
CA ILE A 136 -15.98 5.63 -9.57
C ILE A 136 -16.33 6.46 -10.80
N ASN A 137 -17.25 5.98 -11.63
CA ASN A 137 -17.67 6.67 -12.84
C ASN A 137 -18.45 7.96 -12.53
N GLU A 138 -19.17 8.03 -11.42
CA GLU A 138 -19.75 9.28 -10.90
C GLU A 138 -18.67 10.32 -10.58
N GLN A 139 -17.55 9.89 -9.97
CA GLN A 139 -16.42 10.79 -9.76
C GLN A 139 -15.82 11.27 -11.09
N ARG A 140 -15.59 10.36 -12.03
CA ARG A 140 -15.06 10.72 -13.35
C ARG A 140 -15.98 11.72 -14.09
N ALA A 141 -17.29 11.47 -14.06
CA ALA A 141 -18.28 12.35 -14.67
C ALA A 141 -18.26 13.77 -14.05
N ALA A 142 -18.10 13.88 -12.73
CA ALA A 142 -17.98 15.16 -12.04
C ALA A 142 -16.77 16.00 -12.50
N TYR A 143 -15.74 15.33 -13.06
CA TYR A 143 -14.56 15.98 -13.68
C TYR A 143 -14.58 15.99 -15.21
N GLY A 144 -15.73 15.71 -15.84
CA GLY A 144 -15.90 15.75 -17.29
C GLY A 144 -15.20 14.63 -18.06
N LEU A 145 -14.86 13.52 -17.38
CA LEU A 145 -14.14 12.40 -17.97
C LEU A 145 -15.09 11.28 -18.41
N ALA A 146 -14.73 10.58 -19.49
CA ALA A 146 -15.47 9.42 -19.96
C ALA A 146 -15.46 8.30 -18.91
N ALA A 147 -16.57 7.55 -18.84
CA ALA A 147 -16.70 6.41 -17.94
C ALA A 147 -15.71 5.30 -18.30
N LEU A 148 -15.13 4.67 -17.27
CA LEU A 148 -14.38 3.42 -17.42
C LEU A 148 -15.34 2.26 -17.70
N LYS A 149 -14.91 1.33 -18.53
CA LYS A 149 -15.62 0.08 -18.82
C LYS A 149 -14.97 -1.08 -18.08
N MET A 150 -15.79 -2.00 -17.56
CA MET A 150 -15.24 -3.22 -16.97
C MET A 150 -14.59 -4.09 -18.05
N ASP A 151 -13.32 -4.46 -17.85
CA ASP A 151 -12.64 -5.48 -18.64
C ASP A 151 -12.66 -6.81 -17.88
N LYS A 152 -13.23 -7.85 -18.47
CA LYS A 152 -13.46 -9.14 -17.79
C LYS A 152 -12.18 -9.84 -17.36
N GLU A 153 -11.14 -9.79 -18.19
CA GLU A 153 -9.88 -10.43 -17.85
C GLU A 153 -9.14 -9.63 -16.77
N LEU A 154 -9.13 -8.31 -16.87
CA LEU A 154 -8.55 -7.45 -15.85
C LEU A 154 -9.30 -7.59 -14.51
N GLN A 155 -10.62 -7.75 -14.55
CA GLN A 155 -11.45 -8.02 -13.37
C GLN A 155 -11.05 -9.34 -12.69
N ARG A 156 -10.81 -10.39 -13.49
CA ARG A 156 -10.31 -11.66 -12.97
C ARG A 156 -8.98 -11.48 -12.24
N VAL A 157 -8.07 -10.69 -12.81
CA VAL A 157 -6.76 -10.41 -12.19
C VAL A 157 -6.93 -9.59 -10.91
N ALA A 158 -7.78 -8.56 -10.90
CA ALA A 158 -8.08 -7.76 -9.72
C ALA A 158 -8.67 -8.61 -8.56
N LYS A 159 -9.55 -9.56 -8.88
CA LYS A 159 -10.09 -10.51 -7.89
C LYS A 159 -9.00 -11.41 -7.29
N ILE A 160 -8.09 -11.91 -8.13
CA ILE A 160 -6.96 -12.72 -7.68
C ILE A 160 -6.06 -11.87 -6.76
N LYS A 161 -5.80 -10.61 -7.13
CA LYS A 161 -5.00 -9.69 -6.29
C LYS A 161 -5.67 -9.42 -4.95
N ALA A 162 -6.99 -9.15 -4.94
CA ALA A 162 -7.73 -8.91 -3.70
C ALA A 162 -7.70 -10.14 -2.77
N LYS A 163 -7.84 -11.33 -3.35
CA LYS A 163 -7.73 -12.59 -2.60
C LYS A 163 -6.30 -12.83 -2.08
N ASP A 164 -5.29 -12.57 -2.90
CA ASP A 164 -3.88 -12.71 -2.55
C ASP A 164 -3.50 -11.80 -1.36
N LEU A 165 -4.00 -10.56 -1.33
CA LEU A 165 -3.83 -9.63 -0.20
C LEU A 165 -4.36 -10.21 1.12
N VAL A 166 -5.51 -10.88 1.07
CA VAL A 166 -6.14 -11.49 2.25
C VAL A 166 -5.42 -12.79 2.64
N ASP A 167 -5.21 -13.69 1.70
CA ASP A 167 -4.66 -15.03 1.95
C ASP A 167 -3.22 -14.97 2.47
N ASN A 168 -2.41 -14.07 1.92
CA ASN A 168 -1.01 -13.88 2.32
C ASN A 168 -0.82 -12.79 3.38
N ASN A 169 -1.93 -12.24 3.90
CA ASN A 169 -1.94 -11.27 5.00
C ASN A 169 -0.96 -10.10 4.79
N TYR A 170 -1.04 -9.45 3.65
CA TYR A 170 -0.25 -8.25 3.34
C TYR A 170 -1.14 -7.14 2.78
N PHE A 171 -0.63 -5.90 2.78
CA PHE A 171 -1.29 -4.75 2.15
C PHE A 171 -0.23 -3.94 1.40
N SER A 172 -0.09 -4.21 0.11
CA SER A 172 0.93 -3.60 -0.76
C SER A 172 0.59 -3.86 -2.22
N HIS A 173 1.00 -2.94 -3.10
CA HIS A 173 0.96 -3.16 -4.55
C HIS A 173 1.80 -4.36 -4.97
N ASN A 174 2.98 -4.55 -4.37
CA ASN A 174 3.84 -5.70 -4.64
C ASN A 174 3.33 -6.95 -3.93
N SER A 175 2.92 -7.93 -4.72
CA SER A 175 2.53 -9.26 -4.26
C SER A 175 3.77 -10.11 -3.97
N PRO A 176 3.79 -10.87 -2.86
CA PRO A 176 4.82 -11.88 -2.65
C PRO A 176 4.75 -13.04 -3.65
N THR A 177 3.58 -13.23 -4.30
CA THR A 177 3.31 -14.32 -5.25
C THR A 177 3.52 -13.87 -6.70
N TYR A 178 3.05 -12.66 -7.05
CA TYR A 178 2.93 -12.20 -8.44
C TYR A 178 3.81 -10.99 -8.78
N GLY A 179 4.57 -10.44 -7.81
CA GLY A 179 5.37 -9.22 -8.01
C GLY A 179 4.51 -7.95 -8.04
N SER A 180 4.96 -6.96 -8.80
CA SER A 180 4.23 -5.70 -9.01
C SER A 180 2.90 -5.93 -9.73
N PRO A 181 1.94 -5.00 -9.66
CA PRO A 181 0.68 -5.11 -10.40
C PRO A 181 0.91 -5.21 -11.92
N PHE A 182 1.96 -4.59 -12.43
CA PHE A 182 2.32 -4.64 -13.85
C PHE A 182 2.86 -6.01 -14.26
N GLU A 183 3.71 -6.62 -13.42
CA GLU A 183 4.19 -8.00 -13.61
C GLU A 183 3.03 -8.99 -13.52
N MET A 184 2.15 -8.80 -12.55
CA MET A 184 0.95 -9.60 -12.40
C MET A 184 0.07 -9.51 -13.64
N MET A 185 -0.32 -8.31 -14.09
CA MET A 185 -1.11 -8.13 -15.31
C MET A 185 -0.47 -8.81 -16.51
N LYS A 186 0.85 -8.64 -16.70
CA LYS A 186 1.59 -9.27 -17.78
C LYS A 186 1.57 -10.80 -17.70
N SER A 187 1.76 -11.38 -16.52
CA SER A 187 1.75 -12.84 -16.32
C SER A 187 0.39 -13.47 -16.63
N PHE A 188 -0.69 -12.69 -16.48
CA PHE A 188 -2.06 -13.07 -16.83
C PHE A 188 -2.45 -12.71 -18.28
N GLY A 189 -1.50 -12.24 -19.10
CA GLY A 189 -1.74 -11.95 -20.51
C GLY A 189 -2.44 -10.63 -20.80
N ILE A 190 -2.57 -9.74 -19.81
CA ILE A 190 -3.17 -8.42 -20.00
C ILE A 190 -2.19 -7.52 -20.78
N THR A 191 -2.66 -6.97 -21.89
CA THR A 191 -1.93 -6.02 -22.72
C THR A 191 -2.51 -4.61 -22.57
N TYR A 192 -1.64 -3.60 -22.53
CA TYR A 192 -2.04 -2.22 -22.31
C TYR A 192 -0.99 -1.23 -22.82
N LYS A 193 -1.40 0.02 -23.05
CA LYS A 193 -0.51 1.18 -23.29
C LYS A 193 -0.19 1.93 -21.99
N ALA A 194 -1.14 1.96 -21.08
CA ALA A 194 -1.02 2.54 -19.75
C ALA A 194 -1.70 1.63 -18.73
N ALA A 195 -1.18 1.58 -17.50
CA ALA A 195 -1.77 0.79 -16.43
C ALA A 195 -1.58 1.46 -15.07
N GLY A 196 -2.47 1.12 -14.12
CA GLY A 196 -2.41 1.59 -12.74
C GLY A 196 -3.17 0.65 -11.81
N GLU A 197 -2.98 0.84 -10.51
CA GLU A 197 -3.70 0.09 -9.47
C GLU A 197 -4.04 1.00 -8.29
N ASN A 198 -5.25 0.84 -7.76
CA ASN A 198 -5.65 1.36 -6.46
C ASN A 198 -6.00 0.18 -5.54
N ILE A 199 -5.59 0.27 -4.27
CA ILE A 199 -5.96 -0.69 -3.22
C ILE A 199 -6.62 0.07 -2.07
N ALA A 200 -7.67 -0.48 -1.49
CA ALA A 200 -8.26 0.01 -0.26
C ALA A 200 -8.63 -1.12 0.69
N GLY A 201 -8.51 -0.83 1.99
CA GLY A 201 -9.15 -1.59 3.05
C GLY A 201 -10.27 -0.72 3.64
N ASN A 202 -11.53 -1.09 3.45
CA ASN A 202 -12.66 -0.31 3.94
C ASN A 202 -13.89 -1.20 4.14
N SER A 203 -14.74 -0.85 5.09
CA SER A 203 -15.98 -1.60 5.34
C SER A 203 -17.09 -1.26 4.34
N THR A 204 -16.97 -0.19 3.57
CA THR A 204 -17.99 0.28 2.61
C THR A 204 -17.36 0.72 1.29
N LEU A 205 -18.08 0.52 0.19
CA LEU A 205 -17.65 0.92 -1.16
C LEU A 205 -17.51 2.45 -1.25
N LYS A 206 -18.49 3.18 -0.74
CA LYS A 206 -18.45 4.65 -0.71
C LYS A 206 -17.29 5.19 0.12
N GLY A 207 -16.97 4.53 1.25
CA GLY A 207 -15.83 4.88 2.08
C GLY A 207 -14.51 4.67 1.35
N ALA A 208 -14.37 3.58 0.59
CA ALA A 208 -13.19 3.31 -0.23
C ALA A 208 -13.01 4.38 -1.33
N VAL A 209 -14.06 4.70 -2.08
CA VAL A 209 -14.01 5.75 -3.12
C VAL A 209 -13.67 7.11 -2.50
N THR A 210 -14.26 7.43 -1.34
CA THR A 210 -13.93 8.69 -0.63
C THR A 210 -12.46 8.73 -0.22
N ALA A 211 -11.90 7.62 0.29
CA ALA A 211 -10.50 7.52 0.65
C ALA A 211 -9.59 7.69 -0.58
N TRP A 212 -9.90 6.99 -1.68
CA TRP A 212 -9.16 7.13 -2.94
C TRP A 212 -9.19 8.56 -3.49
N MET A 213 -10.34 9.22 -3.49
CA MET A 213 -10.47 10.61 -3.97
C MET A 213 -9.76 11.63 -3.08
N ASN A 214 -9.54 11.32 -1.81
CA ASN A 214 -8.78 12.17 -0.88
C ASN A 214 -7.27 11.92 -0.94
N SER A 215 -6.83 10.80 -1.52
CA SER A 215 -5.43 10.47 -1.74
C SER A 215 -5.00 10.93 -3.14
N GLN A 216 -3.89 11.66 -3.25
CA GLN A 216 -3.44 12.24 -4.52
C GLN A 216 -3.22 11.15 -5.58
N GLY A 217 -2.40 10.12 -5.26
CA GLY A 217 -2.05 9.09 -6.23
C GLY A 217 -3.24 8.27 -6.70
N HIS A 218 -4.12 7.88 -5.75
CA HIS A 218 -5.35 7.13 -6.10
C HIS A 218 -6.32 7.99 -6.94
N ARG A 219 -6.48 9.26 -6.58
CA ARG A 219 -7.31 10.20 -7.33
C ARG A 219 -6.77 10.42 -8.73
N GLU A 220 -5.46 10.56 -8.89
CA GLU A 220 -4.81 10.68 -10.20
C GLU A 220 -5.09 9.45 -11.07
N ASN A 221 -5.08 8.25 -10.52
CA ASN A 221 -5.47 7.04 -11.23
C ASN A 221 -6.95 7.10 -11.66
N ILE A 222 -7.87 7.41 -10.73
CA ILE A 222 -9.31 7.48 -11.04
C ILE A 222 -9.59 8.53 -12.11
N LEU A 223 -8.91 9.67 -12.07
CA LEU A 223 -9.15 10.81 -12.96
C LEU A 223 -8.25 10.84 -14.21
N SER A 224 -7.43 9.81 -14.40
CA SER A 224 -6.59 9.72 -15.60
C SER A 224 -7.44 9.47 -16.85
N ASN A 225 -7.20 10.23 -17.90
CA ASN A 225 -7.75 10.01 -19.23
C ASN A 225 -6.91 9.03 -20.07
N ALA A 226 -5.77 8.57 -19.55
CA ALA A 226 -4.98 7.52 -20.16
C ALA A 226 -5.64 6.12 -20.02
N TYR A 227 -6.63 5.99 -19.13
CA TYR A 227 -7.34 4.73 -18.90
C TYR A 227 -8.77 4.77 -19.45
N ASN A 228 -9.18 3.69 -20.10
CA ASN A 228 -10.53 3.49 -20.63
C ASN A 228 -11.19 2.20 -20.14
N TYR A 229 -10.43 1.31 -19.49
CA TYR A 229 -10.93 0.08 -18.87
C TYR A 229 -10.44 -0.06 -17.44
N THR A 230 -11.21 -0.81 -16.66
CA THR A 230 -10.87 -1.17 -15.28
C THR A 230 -11.25 -2.61 -14.98
N GLY A 231 -10.55 -3.22 -14.01
CA GLY A 231 -10.95 -4.47 -13.36
C GLY A 231 -11.08 -4.22 -11.87
N ILE A 232 -12.11 -4.75 -11.24
CA ILE A 232 -12.40 -4.58 -9.82
C ILE A 232 -12.47 -5.94 -9.14
N GLY A 233 -11.80 -6.07 -8.01
CA GLY A 233 -11.88 -7.24 -7.13
C GLY A 233 -12.21 -6.80 -5.71
N ILE A 234 -13.17 -7.46 -5.07
CA ILE A 234 -13.59 -7.22 -3.70
C ILE A 234 -13.60 -8.54 -2.95
N VAL A 235 -12.96 -8.57 -1.77
CA VAL A 235 -12.90 -9.74 -0.89
C VAL A 235 -13.14 -9.29 0.55
N GLU A 236 -13.94 -10.06 1.28
CA GLU A 236 -14.16 -9.83 2.71
C GLU A 236 -12.85 -10.01 3.49
N SER A 237 -12.64 -9.13 4.45
CA SER A 237 -11.45 -9.11 5.29
C SER A 237 -11.81 -8.92 6.75
N LYS A 238 -11.36 -9.80 7.62
CA LYS A 238 -11.54 -9.68 9.06
C LYS A 238 -10.88 -8.42 9.65
N THR A 239 -9.83 -7.95 9.00
CA THR A 239 -9.04 -6.80 9.45
C THR A 239 -9.63 -5.47 8.96
N TYR A 240 -10.11 -5.45 7.70
CA TYR A 240 -10.45 -4.21 7.01
C TYR A 240 -11.95 -4.07 6.71
N GLY A 241 -12.75 -5.09 6.99
CA GLY A 241 -14.10 -5.24 6.47
C GLY A 241 -14.03 -5.81 5.05
N LYS A 242 -13.55 -5.05 4.10
CA LYS A 242 -13.30 -5.49 2.71
C LYS A 242 -11.91 -5.04 2.25
N ILE A 243 -11.28 -5.86 1.41
CA ILE A 243 -10.17 -5.46 0.55
C ILE A 243 -10.75 -5.18 -0.84
N LEU A 244 -10.46 -4.00 -1.35
CA LEU A 244 -10.90 -3.54 -2.66
C LEU A 244 -9.65 -3.28 -3.52
N VAL A 245 -9.61 -3.88 -4.68
CA VAL A 245 -8.56 -3.67 -5.69
C VAL A 245 -9.22 -3.14 -6.95
N GLN A 246 -8.70 -2.04 -7.45
CA GLN A 246 -9.06 -1.50 -8.75
C GLN A 246 -7.80 -1.44 -9.62
N MET A 247 -7.81 -2.18 -10.72
CA MET A 247 -6.78 -2.11 -11.75
C MET A 247 -7.30 -1.31 -12.94
N PHE A 248 -6.42 -0.55 -13.57
CA PHE A 248 -6.73 0.31 -14.71
C PHE A 248 -5.85 -0.06 -15.90
N ILE A 249 -6.43 0.00 -17.10
CA ILE A 249 -5.66 -0.07 -18.34
C ILE A 249 -6.17 0.91 -19.38
N GLY A 250 -5.23 1.41 -20.21
CA GLY A 250 -5.48 2.08 -21.48
C GLY A 250 -5.20 1.15 -22.65
N LYS A 251 -6.17 0.96 -23.54
CA LYS A 251 -6.03 0.18 -24.78
C LYS A 251 -5.99 1.08 -26.00
#